data_c6724bb240974a19a142aedf8fb8dced
#
_entry.id   c6724bb240974a19a142aedf8fb8dced
#
_cell.length_a   1.000
_cell.length_b   1.000
_cell.length_c   1.000
_cell.angle_alpha   90.00
_cell.angle_beta   90.00
_cell.angle_gamma   90.00
#
_symmetry.space_group_name_H-M   'P 1'
#
loop_
_entity.id
_entity.type
_entity.pdbx_description
1 polymer ?
#
loop_
_entity_poly.entity_id
_entity_poly.type
_entity_poly.pdbx_seq_one_letter_code
_entity_poly.pdbx_strand_id
1 'polypeptide(L)'
;MNDIQELTIKELLSSNEYRIPIYQRNYAWGVGETTQLIQDIADYAKDSPANNYYIGNLIVFPRHKDNSLYFETIDGQQRTTTITILLCALKHNYSKYDLAWYSKVNLSFDHREKSNLTLFALHSNPEAINYSVVNANIMAVYNKAWSIVYKICQDKEISVSSFIDYLLNK
;
A
#
# COMPACT_ATOMS: atom_id res chain seq x y z
N MET A 1 27.19 -6.05 -1.92
CA MET A 1 26.65 -6.68 -0.72
C MET A 1 25.14 -6.60 -0.81
N ASN A 2 24.42 -7.69 -0.70
CA ASN A 2 22.97 -7.64 -0.61
C ASN A 2 22.65 -7.37 0.86
N ASP A 3 22.32 -6.13 1.18
CA ASP A 3 21.97 -5.76 2.55
C ASP A 3 20.48 -6.08 2.78
N ILE A 4 20.21 -6.96 3.74
CA ILE A 4 18.86 -7.17 4.25
C ILE A 4 18.60 -6.08 5.27
N GLN A 5 17.50 -5.35 5.07
CA GLN A 5 17.03 -4.31 5.98
C GLN A 5 15.62 -4.66 6.46
N GLU A 6 15.36 -4.50 7.74
CA GLU A 6 14.02 -4.52 8.29
C GLU A 6 13.49 -3.09 8.29
N LEU A 7 12.37 -2.86 7.63
CA LEU A 7 11.76 -1.54 7.48
C LEU A 7 10.29 -1.62 7.86
N THR A 8 9.82 -0.62 8.56
CA THR A 8 8.39 -0.39 8.73
C THR A 8 7.74 0.07 7.41
N ILE A 9 6.43 -0.05 7.29
CA ILE A 9 5.70 0.45 6.11
C ILE A 9 5.91 1.95 5.94
N LYS A 10 5.95 2.70 7.04
CA LYS A 10 6.21 4.14 7.00
C LYS A 10 7.60 4.45 6.45
N GLU A 11 8.64 3.78 6.89
CA GLU A 11 10.00 3.95 6.38
C GLU A 11 10.09 3.56 4.90
N LEU A 12 9.50 2.41 4.54
CA LEU A 12 9.48 1.92 3.17
C LEU A 12 8.87 2.96 2.21
N LEU A 13 7.73 3.55 2.57
CA LEU A 13 6.96 4.43 1.69
C LEU A 13 7.27 5.93 1.86
N SER A 14 8.23 6.31 2.71
CA SER A 14 8.56 7.73 2.96
C SER A 14 9.57 8.32 1.99
N SER A 15 10.58 7.55 1.57
CA SER A 15 11.78 8.13 0.95
C SER A 15 12.18 7.52 -0.39
N ASN A 16 11.88 6.25 -0.62
CA ASN A 16 12.33 5.54 -1.81
C ASN A 16 11.27 5.52 -2.90
N GLU A 17 11.69 5.47 -4.16
CA GLU A 17 10.80 5.26 -5.30
C GLU A 17 10.92 3.82 -5.78
N TYR A 18 9.78 3.16 -5.92
CA TYR A 18 9.69 1.77 -6.37
C TYR A 18 9.05 1.71 -7.75
N ARG A 19 9.59 0.84 -8.60
CA ARG A 19 9.08 0.64 -9.94
C ARG A 19 8.86 -0.85 -10.20
N ILE A 20 7.63 -1.20 -10.55
CA ILE A 20 7.26 -2.55 -10.97
C ILE A 20 7.55 -2.66 -12.46
N PRO A 21 8.53 -3.49 -12.87
CA PRO A 21 8.93 -3.58 -14.26
C PRO A 21 7.88 -4.28 -15.13
N ILE A 22 7.98 -4.08 -16.46
CA ILE A 22 7.00 -4.59 -17.42
C ILE A 22 6.90 -6.13 -17.44
N TYR A 23 7.98 -6.84 -17.14
CA TYR A 23 8.00 -8.30 -17.11
C TYR A 23 7.31 -8.90 -15.89
N GLN A 24 7.03 -8.11 -14.85
CA GLN A 24 6.23 -8.55 -13.72
C GLN A 24 4.74 -8.58 -14.10
N ARG A 25 3.97 -9.47 -13.47
CA ARG A 25 2.52 -9.54 -13.71
C ARG A 25 1.83 -8.24 -13.31
N ASN A 26 0.66 -8.00 -13.90
CA ASN A 26 -0.22 -6.91 -13.48
C ASN A 26 -0.67 -7.09 -12.02
N TYR A 27 -1.13 -5.99 -11.42
CA TYR A 27 -1.81 -6.09 -10.13
C TYR A 27 -3.04 -7.00 -10.28
N ALA A 28 -3.06 -8.07 -9.51
CA ALA A 28 -4.04 -9.15 -9.61
C ALA A 28 -4.74 -9.48 -8.28
N TRP A 29 -4.25 -8.96 -7.14
CA TRP A 29 -4.95 -9.14 -5.88
C TRP A 29 -6.32 -8.46 -5.94
N GLY A 30 -7.31 -9.14 -5.35
CA GLY A 30 -8.67 -8.66 -5.25
C GLY A 30 -9.04 -8.33 -3.80
N VAL A 31 -10.35 -8.24 -3.60
CA VAL A 31 -10.92 -7.94 -2.29
C VAL A 31 -10.62 -9.06 -1.27
N GLY A 32 -10.54 -10.32 -1.71
CA GLY A 32 -10.27 -11.48 -0.84
C GLY A 32 -8.88 -11.40 -0.20
N GLU A 33 -7.82 -11.28 -1.00
CA GLU A 33 -6.44 -11.18 -0.53
C GLU A 33 -6.23 -9.91 0.31
N THR A 34 -6.87 -8.82 -0.09
CA THR A 34 -6.84 -7.57 0.67
C THR A 34 -7.50 -7.72 2.04
N THR A 35 -8.65 -8.38 2.11
CA THR A 35 -9.36 -8.65 3.37
C THR A 35 -8.49 -9.50 4.30
N GLN A 36 -7.86 -10.56 3.78
CA GLN A 36 -6.98 -11.40 4.56
C GLN A 36 -5.80 -10.61 5.13
N LEU A 37 -5.13 -9.79 4.31
CA LEU A 37 -4.03 -8.95 4.77
C LEU A 37 -4.45 -8.00 5.89
N ILE A 38 -5.60 -7.32 5.75
CA ILE A 38 -6.12 -6.41 6.78
C ILE A 38 -6.48 -7.19 8.05
N GLN A 39 -7.05 -8.39 7.91
CA GLN A 39 -7.40 -9.26 9.02
C GLN A 39 -6.16 -9.66 9.82
N ASP A 40 -5.11 -10.13 9.13
CA ASP A 40 -3.87 -10.57 9.76
C ASP A 40 -3.21 -9.42 10.55
N ILE A 41 -3.14 -8.21 9.96
CA ILE A 41 -2.60 -7.02 10.63
C ILE A 41 -3.44 -6.67 11.86
N ALA A 42 -4.77 -6.72 11.77
CA ALA A 42 -5.67 -6.40 12.88
C ALA A 42 -5.60 -7.44 14.01
N ASP A 43 -5.38 -8.73 13.68
CA ASP A 43 -5.17 -9.79 14.66
C ASP A 43 -3.90 -9.53 15.48
N TYR A 44 -2.80 -9.23 14.81
CA TYR A 44 -1.55 -8.87 15.50
C TYR A 44 -1.67 -7.58 16.30
N ALA A 45 -2.34 -6.57 15.77
CA ALA A 45 -2.57 -5.31 16.47
C ALA A 45 -3.36 -5.49 17.77
N LYS A 46 -4.29 -6.47 17.81
CA LYS A 46 -5.07 -6.81 19.00
C LYS A 46 -4.31 -7.72 19.95
N ASP A 47 -3.82 -8.85 19.44
CA ASP A 47 -3.37 -9.97 20.28
C ASP A 47 -1.88 -9.88 20.66
N SER A 48 -1.11 -9.15 19.88
CA SER A 48 0.34 -9.02 20.04
C SER A 48 0.87 -7.62 19.72
N PRO A 49 0.31 -6.54 20.30
CA PRO A 49 0.61 -5.16 19.88
C PRO A 49 2.07 -4.74 20.12
N ALA A 50 2.79 -5.45 20.98
CA ALA A 50 4.21 -5.20 21.24
C ALA A 50 5.14 -5.82 20.17
N ASN A 51 4.66 -6.79 19.39
CA ASN A 51 5.45 -7.52 18.41
C ASN A 51 5.28 -6.93 17.01
N ASN A 52 6.30 -7.08 16.17
CA ASN A 52 6.20 -6.72 14.77
C ASN A 52 5.49 -7.84 13.99
N TYR A 53 4.63 -7.46 13.05
CA TYR A 53 4.04 -8.37 12.08
C TYR A 53 4.89 -8.40 10.82
N TYR A 54 5.48 -9.55 10.54
CA TYR A 54 6.25 -9.72 9.32
C TYR A 54 5.33 -9.88 8.11
N ILE A 55 5.20 -8.80 7.35
CA ILE A 55 4.30 -8.75 6.19
C ILE A 55 4.89 -9.45 4.94
N GLY A 56 6.17 -9.81 4.97
CA GLY A 56 6.92 -10.51 3.93
C GLY A 56 8.03 -9.66 3.29
N ASN A 57 8.81 -10.29 2.42
CA ASN A 57 9.90 -9.63 1.73
C ASN A 57 9.43 -8.71 0.60
N LEU A 58 10.13 -7.61 0.43
CA LEU A 58 10.18 -6.84 -0.80
C LEU A 58 11.62 -6.97 -1.36
N ILE A 59 11.77 -7.64 -2.49
CA ILE A 59 13.07 -7.79 -3.15
C ILE A 59 13.17 -6.76 -4.25
N VAL A 60 14.20 -5.94 -4.19
CA VAL A 60 14.41 -4.84 -5.12
C VAL A 60 15.84 -4.81 -5.68
N PHE A 61 15.99 -4.20 -6.84
CA PHE A 61 17.28 -3.93 -7.44
C PHE A 61 17.43 -2.43 -7.67
N PRO A 62 18.51 -1.78 -7.17
CA PRO A 62 18.74 -0.36 -7.38
C PRO A 62 19.03 -0.04 -8.84
N ARG A 63 18.39 0.97 -9.37
CA ARG A 63 18.56 1.49 -10.72
C ARG A 63 18.74 2.99 -10.69
N HIS A 64 19.44 3.52 -11.68
CA HIS A 64 19.61 4.95 -11.89
C HIS A 64 19.01 5.36 -13.24
N LYS A 65 18.25 6.45 -13.24
CA LYS A 65 17.75 7.11 -14.44
C LYS A 65 17.84 8.62 -14.23
N ASP A 66 18.42 9.35 -15.17
CA ASP A 66 18.54 10.81 -15.13
C ASP A 66 19.06 11.34 -13.78
N ASN A 67 20.10 10.70 -13.23
CA ASN A 67 20.70 10.95 -11.90
C ASN A 67 19.78 10.68 -10.70
N SER A 68 18.63 10.09 -10.90
CA SER A 68 17.72 9.70 -9.83
C SER A 68 17.81 8.20 -9.54
N LEU A 69 17.92 7.83 -8.26
CA LEU A 69 17.86 6.46 -7.80
C LEU A 69 16.39 6.02 -7.68
N TYR A 70 16.08 4.83 -8.20
CA TYR A 70 14.83 4.13 -7.92
C TYR A 70 15.10 2.63 -7.71
N PHE A 71 14.15 1.95 -7.12
CA PHE A 71 14.23 0.52 -6.84
C PHE A 71 13.28 -0.27 -7.75
N GLU A 72 13.85 -1.08 -8.62
CA GLU A 72 13.09 -2.02 -9.45
C GLU A 72 12.63 -3.20 -8.61
N THR A 73 11.33 -3.43 -8.54
CA THR A 73 10.73 -4.48 -7.71
C THR A 73 10.82 -5.84 -8.38
N ILE A 74 11.53 -6.78 -7.76
CA ILE A 74 11.70 -8.15 -8.23
C ILE A 74 10.65 -9.07 -7.60
N ASP A 75 10.33 -8.89 -6.32
CA ASP A 75 9.28 -9.62 -5.61
C ASP A 75 8.59 -8.73 -4.57
N GLY A 76 7.38 -9.13 -4.13
CA GLY A 76 6.57 -8.38 -3.16
C GLY A 76 5.63 -7.33 -3.79
N GLN A 77 5.59 -7.20 -5.10
CA GLN A 77 4.82 -6.18 -5.82
C GLN A 77 3.32 -6.14 -5.49
N GLN A 78 2.65 -7.29 -5.37
CA GLN A 78 1.20 -7.34 -5.10
C GLN A 78 0.88 -6.73 -3.73
N ARG A 79 1.64 -7.13 -2.73
CA ARG A 79 1.50 -6.68 -1.35
C ARG A 79 1.79 -5.18 -1.21
N THR A 80 2.90 -4.73 -1.77
CA THR A 80 3.27 -3.30 -1.77
C THR A 80 2.22 -2.44 -2.47
N THR A 81 1.67 -2.91 -3.61
CA THR A 81 0.57 -2.23 -4.31
C THR A 81 -0.68 -2.17 -3.44
N THR A 82 -1.06 -3.28 -2.78
CA THR A 82 -2.24 -3.32 -1.90
C THR A 82 -2.09 -2.35 -0.72
N ILE A 83 -0.91 -2.30 -0.09
CA ILE A 83 -0.63 -1.35 1.00
C ILE A 83 -0.72 0.10 0.49
N THR A 84 -0.20 0.39 -0.70
CA THR A 84 -0.32 1.72 -1.33
C THR A 84 -1.79 2.10 -1.53
N ILE A 85 -2.63 1.20 -2.05
CA ILE A 85 -4.07 1.43 -2.22
C ILE A 85 -4.75 1.64 -0.88
N LEU A 86 -4.41 0.83 0.12
CA LEU A 86 -4.96 0.91 1.47
C LEU A 86 -4.64 2.27 2.11
N LEU A 87 -3.40 2.75 2.00
CA LEU A 87 -3.02 4.07 2.51
C LEU A 87 -3.78 5.21 1.81
N CYS A 88 -3.99 5.14 0.49
CA CYS A 88 -4.83 6.10 -0.22
C CYS A 88 -6.26 6.10 0.34
N ALA A 89 -6.86 4.92 0.56
CA ALA A 89 -8.20 4.80 1.10
C ALA A 89 -8.30 5.36 2.54
N LEU A 90 -7.33 5.05 3.40
CA LEU A 90 -7.28 5.56 4.77
C LEU A 90 -7.10 7.08 4.82
N LYS A 91 -6.22 7.63 3.99
CA LYS A 91 -5.96 9.07 3.89
C LYS A 91 -7.23 9.86 3.56
N HIS A 92 -8.09 9.34 2.70
CA HIS A 92 -9.30 10.04 2.28
C HIS A 92 -10.52 9.78 3.17
N ASN A 93 -10.58 8.64 3.86
CA ASN A 93 -11.75 8.27 4.65
C ASN A 93 -11.57 8.43 6.17
N TYR A 94 -10.34 8.63 6.65
CA TYR A 94 -10.08 8.71 8.09
C TYR A 94 -9.19 9.90 8.47
N SER A 95 -9.77 11.08 8.57
CA SER A 95 -9.07 12.32 8.89
C SER A 95 -8.57 12.44 10.34
N LYS A 96 -8.94 11.51 11.22
CA LYS A 96 -8.49 11.48 12.62
C LYS A 96 -7.05 11.01 12.82
N TYR A 97 -6.42 10.47 11.78
CA TYR A 97 -5.02 10.04 11.79
C TYR A 97 -4.22 10.86 10.79
N ASP A 98 -3.08 11.40 11.22
CA ASP A 98 -2.23 12.21 10.35
C ASP A 98 -1.43 11.34 9.38
N LEU A 99 -1.83 11.38 8.11
CA LEU A 99 -1.14 10.76 6.98
C LEU A 99 -0.50 11.81 6.04
N ALA A 100 -0.26 13.03 6.51
CA ALA A 100 0.35 14.10 5.69
C ALA A 100 1.77 13.75 5.23
N TRP A 101 2.51 12.91 5.99
CA TRP A 101 3.82 12.41 5.59
C TRP A 101 3.76 11.63 4.27
N TYR A 102 2.64 10.95 3.96
CA TYR A 102 2.41 10.27 2.69
C TYR A 102 1.96 11.29 1.64
N SER A 103 2.90 12.15 1.23
CA SER A 103 2.63 13.31 0.35
C SER A 103 2.54 12.95 -1.13
N LYS A 104 3.10 11.80 -1.53
CA LYS A 104 3.06 11.30 -2.92
C LYS A 104 3.00 9.78 -2.96
N VAL A 105 2.50 9.24 -4.06
CA VAL A 105 2.68 7.82 -4.37
C VAL A 105 4.12 7.58 -4.83
N ASN A 106 4.82 6.71 -4.14
CA ASN A 106 6.19 6.34 -4.46
C ASN A 106 6.32 4.97 -5.16
N LEU A 107 5.21 4.42 -5.63
CA LEU A 107 5.12 3.20 -6.41
C LEU A 107 4.63 3.52 -7.82
N SER A 108 5.32 3.02 -8.82
CA SER A 108 4.94 3.15 -10.23
C SER A 108 5.05 1.82 -10.98
N PHE A 109 4.37 1.73 -12.12
CA PHE A 109 4.41 0.58 -13.02
C PHE A 109 5.05 0.98 -14.33
N ASP A 110 6.04 0.23 -14.77
CA ASP A 110 6.70 0.45 -16.04
C ASP A 110 5.74 0.14 -17.19
N HIS A 111 5.59 1.10 -18.13
CA HIS A 111 4.69 0.99 -19.31
C HIS A 111 3.22 0.62 -19.00
N ARG A 112 2.71 0.93 -17.80
CA ARG A 112 1.30 0.70 -17.43
C ARG A 112 0.62 1.97 -16.98
N GLU A 113 0.37 2.83 -17.94
CA GLU A 113 -0.16 4.18 -17.72
C GLU A 113 -1.47 4.17 -16.91
N LYS A 114 -2.41 3.25 -17.24
CA LYS A 114 -3.68 3.14 -16.47
C LYS A 114 -3.46 2.88 -15.00
N SER A 115 -2.52 2.01 -14.63
CA SER A 115 -2.22 1.72 -13.22
C SER A 115 -1.61 2.94 -12.52
N ASN A 116 -0.69 3.63 -13.19
CA ASN A 116 -0.05 4.83 -12.66
C ASN A 116 -1.05 5.97 -12.45
N LEU A 117 -1.87 6.26 -13.48
CA LEU A 117 -2.91 7.28 -13.39
C LEU A 117 -3.94 6.95 -12.30
N THR A 118 -4.30 5.67 -12.14
CA THR A 118 -5.22 5.25 -11.09
C THR A 118 -4.63 5.51 -9.72
N LEU A 119 -3.41 5.05 -9.42
CA LEU A 119 -2.78 5.27 -8.11
C LEU A 119 -2.59 6.76 -7.81
N PHE A 120 -2.16 7.54 -8.80
CA PHE A 120 -2.00 8.98 -8.64
C PHE A 120 -3.33 9.66 -8.31
N ALA A 121 -4.40 9.34 -9.03
CA ALA A 121 -5.73 9.92 -8.78
C ALA A 121 -6.29 9.50 -7.41
N LEU A 122 -6.13 8.22 -7.02
CA LEU A 122 -6.53 7.73 -5.70
C LEU A 122 -5.83 8.46 -4.56
N HIS A 123 -4.58 8.85 -4.74
CA HIS A 123 -3.82 9.57 -3.74
C HIS A 123 -4.20 11.06 -3.68
N SER A 124 -4.38 11.72 -4.84
CA SER A 124 -4.53 13.18 -4.93
C SER A 124 -5.99 13.64 -4.89
N ASN A 125 -6.87 13.02 -5.67
CA ASN A 125 -8.30 13.37 -5.73
C ASN A 125 -9.14 12.20 -6.25
N PRO A 126 -9.53 11.24 -5.40
CA PRO A 126 -10.30 10.06 -5.80
C PRO A 126 -11.70 10.41 -6.35
N GLU A 127 -12.28 11.57 -6.01
CA GLU A 127 -13.60 11.98 -6.47
C GLU A 127 -13.59 12.42 -7.95
N ALA A 128 -12.43 12.86 -8.46
CA ALA A 128 -12.28 13.30 -9.85
C ALA A 128 -11.82 12.20 -10.81
N ILE A 129 -11.92 10.92 -10.44
CA ILE A 129 -11.44 9.81 -11.23
C ILE A 129 -12.28 9.62 -12.51
N ASN A 130 -11.59 9.56 -13.64
CA ASN A 130 -12.20 9.14 -14.91
C ASN A 130 -12.17 7.62 -15.04
N TYR A 131 -13.30 6.98 -14.79
CA TYR A 131 -13.46 5.52 -14.81
C TYR A 131 -13.17 4.84 -16.17
N SER A 132 -13.11 5.58 -17.28
CA SER A 132 -12.79 5.02 -18.59
C SER A 132 -11.31 4.65 -18.76
N VAL A 133 -10.43 5.22 -17.93
CA VAL A 133 -8.96 5.06 -18.03
C VAL A 133 -8.31 4.45 -16.80
N VAL A 134 -9.08 3.85 -15.89
CA VAL A 134 -8.56 3.28 -14.65
C VAL A 134 -8.17 1.80 -14.77
N ASN A 135 -7.34 1.35 -13.85
CA ASN A 135 -7.11 -0.06 -13.59
C ASN A 135 -8.25 -0.62 -12.72
N ALA A 136 -9.05 -1.53 -13.27
CA ALA A 136 -10.24 -2.06 -12.62
C ALA A 136 -9.95 -2.79 -11.30
N ASN A 137 -8.84 -3.56 -11.21
CA ASN A 137 -8.49 -4.29 -10.00
C ASN A 137 -8.07 -3.33 -8.87
N ILE A 138 -7.28 -2.30 -9.18
CA ILE A 138 -6.89 -1.27 -8.21
C ILE A 138 -8.14 -0.57 -7.66
N MET A 139 -9.07 -0.20 -8.56
CA MET A 139 -10.33 0.45 -8.16
C MET A 139 -11.23 -0.46 -7.32
N ALA A 140 -11.35 -1.74 -7.67
CA ALA A 140 -12.15 -2.70 -6.91
C ALA A 140 -11.66 -2.83 -5.46
N VAL A 141 -10.35 -2.90 -5.26
CA VAL A 141 -9.73 -2.95 -3.93
C VAL A 141 -9.93 -1.62 -3.20
N TYR A 142 -9.65 -0.49 -3.83
CA TYR A 142 -9.81 0.83 -3.21
C TYR A 142 -11.23 1.06 -2.70
N ASN A 143 -12.24 0.78 -3.52
CA ASN A 143 -13.66 0.99 -3.18
C ASN A 143 -14.13 0.17 -1.97
N LYS A 144 -13.40 -0.89 -1.61
CA LYS A 144 -13.74 -1.75 -0.47
C LYS A 144 -12.79 -1.58 0.73
N ALA A 145 -11.59 -1.08 0.51
CA ALA A 145 -10.53 -1.04 1.52
C ALA A 145 -10.99 -0.38 2.85
N TRP A 146 -11.59 0.80 2.76
CA TRP A 146 -12.09 1.49 3.96
C TRP A 146 -13.15 0.70 4.72
N SER A 147 -14.18 0.20 4.02
CA SER A 147 -15.26 -0.55 4.67
C SER A 147 -14.76 -1.85 5.31
N ILE A 148 -13.76 -2.49 4.72
CA ILE A 148 -13.13 -3.69 5.26
C ILE A 148 -12.38 -3.34 6.56
N VAL A 149 -11.51 -2.32 6.54
CA VAL A 149 -10.78 -1.87 7.74
C VAL A 149 -11.76 -1.53 8.85
N TYR A 150 -12.76 -0.70 8.54
CA TYR A 150 -13.74 -0.25 9.53
C TYR A 150 -14.47 -1.42 10.19
N LYS A 151 -14.96 -2.37 9.36
CA LYS A 151 -15.67 -3.56 9.85
C LYS A 151 -14.76 -4.44 10.71
N ILE A 152 -13.56 -4.77 10.24
CA ILE A 152 -12.63 -5.63 10.97
C ILE A 152 -12.22 -4.98 12.30
N CYS A 153 -11.95 -3.67 12.31
CA CYS A 153 -11.65 -2.96 13.55
C CYS A 153 -12.81 -3.02 14.54
N GLN A 154 -14.05 -2.87 14.07
CA GLN A 154 -15.24 -3.02 14.94
C GLN A 154 -15.38 -4.46 15.48
N ASP A 155 -15.31 -5.47 14.61
CA ASP A 155 -15.45 -6.88 14.99
C ASP A 155 -14.37 -7.31 16.01
N LYS A 156 -13.19 -6.69 15.93
CA LYS A 156 -12.06 -6.94 16.84
C LYS A 156 -11.99 -6.00 18.04
N GLU A 157 -12.86 -5.02 18.14
CA GLU A 157 -12.87 -4.02 19.22
C GLU A 157 -11.54 -3.23 19.34
N ILE A 158 -10.88 -2.95 18.20
CA ILE A 158 -9.72 -2.08 18.12
C ILE A 158 -10.08 -0.76 17.44
N SER A 159 -9.41 0.33 17.82
CA SER A 159 -9.62 1.60 17.11
C SER A 159 -8.96 1.58 15.72
N VAL A 160 -9.55 2.29 14.77
CA VAL A 160 -8.93 2.47 13.44
C VAL A 160 -7.58 3.16 13.56
N SER A 161 -7.41 4.08 14.50
CA SER A 161 -6.11 4.73 14.76
C SER A 161 -5.06 3.72 15.22
N SER A 162 -5.42 2.78 16.12
CA SER A 162 -4.50 1.72 16.57
C SER A 162 -4.13 0.77 15.44
N PHE A 163 -5.08 0.43 14.57
CA PHE A 163 -4.82 -0.35 13.38
C PHE A 163 -3.82 0.35 12.44
N ILE A 164 -4.03 1.64 12.16
CA ILE A 164 -3.14 2.43 11.29
C ILE A 164 -1.76 2.55 11.92
N ASP A 165 -1.69 2.82 13.21
CA ASP A 165 -0.41 2.93 13.92
C ASP A 165 0.37 1.62 13.86
N TYR A 166 -0.30 0.49 14.06
CA TYR A 166 0.30 -0.83 13.92
C TYR A 166 0.76 -1.11 12.49
N LEU A 167 -0.09 -0.89 11.48
CA LEU A 167 0.24 -1.05 10.06
C LEU A 167 1.50 -0.28 9.67
N LEU A 168 1.67 0.94 10.18
CA LEU A 168 2.73 1.83 9.75
C LEU A 168 4.07 1.60 10.46
N ASN A 169 4.03 1.16 11.73
CA ASN A 169 5.19 1.21 12.62
C ASN A 169 5.60 -0.16 13.19
N LYS A 170 4.89 -1.21 12.86
CA LYS A 170 5.14 -2.57 13.33
C LYS A 170 5.18 -3.60 12.20
#